data_40c67a906821c490ac8c00075fdf5728
#
_entry.id   40c67a906821c490ac8c00075fdf5728
#
_cell.length_a   1.000
_cell.length_b   1.000
_cell.length_c   1.000
_cell.angle_alpha   90.00
_cell.angle_beta   90.00
_cell.angle_gamma   90.00
#
_symmetry.space_group_name_H-M   'P 1'
#
loop_
_entity.id
_entity.type
_entity.pdbx_description
1 polymer ?
#
loop_
_entity_poly.entity_id
_entity_poly.type
_entity_poly.pdbx_seq_one_letter_code
_entity_poly.pdbx_strand_id
1 'polypeptide(L)'
;KIFASACFGVVAIMPFIFPIMVNTKYRDGYNQVLILMYAMLFRVLVGLYSCIYIATKQSKKVAYTSGAAAIINLTVDLLFINRIGLYAASLSSLIAFLVMFIIRYVEINRTVHMRIKRSAALSSIIMGAILTGAFYSNSVMIQGIALAVTIGYGIWANADLLRTVLEMVRKGAIG
;
A
#
# COMPACT_ATOMS: atom_id res chain seq x y z
N LYS A 1 -7.06 6.30 -4.09
CA LYS A 1 -6.96 5.55 -5.35
C LYS A 1 -5.55 5.63 -5.94
N ILE A 2 -4.93 6.82 -6.09
CA ILE A 2 -3.61 7.03 -6.71
C ILE A 2 -2.55 6.14 -6.05
N PHE A 3 -2.42 6.23 -4.72
CA PHE A 3 -1.42 5.45 -3.99
C PHE A 3 -1.65 3.94 -4.09
N ALA A 4 -2.91 3.51 -4.11
CA ALA A 4 -3.24 2.10 -4.29
C ALA A 4 -2.83 1.63 -5.69
N SER A 5 -3.16 2.38 -6.74
CA SER A 5 -2.75 2.03 -8.10
C SER A 5 -1.24 2.07 -8.29
N ALA A 6 -0.53 3.02 -7.65
CA ALA A 6 0.93 3.07 -7.68
C ALA A 6 1.56 1.85 -6.98
N CYS A 7 1.08 1.48 -5.78
CA CYS A 7 1.55 0.28 -5.09
C CYS A 7 1.30 -0.99 -5.91
N PHE A 8 0.11 -1.11 -6.50
CA PHE A 8 -0.23 -2.25 -7.36
C PHE A 8 0.64 -2.28 -8.63
N GLY A 9 0.96 -1.12 -9.21
CA GLY A 9 1.89 -1.01 -10.33
C GLY A 9 3.28 -1.53 -9.98
N VAL A 10 3.81 -1.16 -8.82
CA VAL A 10 5.10 -1.66 -8.34
C VAL A 10 5.06 -3.17 -8.13
N VAL A 11 4.02 -3.71 -7.50
CA VAL A 11 3.86 -5.17 -7.30
C VAL A 11 3.82 -5.90 -8.64
N ALA A 12 3.07 -5.39 -9.62
CA ALA A 12 2.94 -6.02 -10.93
C ALA A 12 4.22 -6.02 -11.76
N ILE A 13 5.09 -5.01 -11.58
CA ILE A 13 6.37 -4.88 -12.28
C ILE A 13 7.48 -5.72 -11.61
N MET A 14 7.38 -5.99 -10.30
CA MET A 14 8.41 -6.68 -9.53
C MET A 14 8.87 -8.03 -10.11
N PRO A 15 8.00 -8.92 -10.61
CA PRO A 15 8.42 -10.18 -11.21
C PRO A 15 9.43 -10.01 -12.35
N PHE A 16 9.35 -8.90 -13.08
CA PHE A 16 10.21 -8.61 -14.22
C PHE A 16 11.51 -7.90 -13.82
N ILE A 17 11.42 -6.97 -12.88
CA ILE A 17 12.57 -6.14 -12.47
C ILE A 17 13.45 -6.87 -11.44
N PHE A 18 12.85 -7.62 -10.51
CA PHE A 18 13.58 -8.25 -9.43
C PHE A 18 14.71 -9.19 -9.91
N PRO A 19 14.51 -10.06 -10.90
CA PRO A 19 15.57 -10.93 -11.40
C PRO A 19 16.75 -10.19 -12.03
N ILE A 20 16.52 -8.97 -12.54
CA ILE A 20 17.53 -8.13 -13.19
C ILE A 20 18.33 -7.35 -12.15
N MET A 21 17.66 -6.83 -11.12
CA MET A 21 18.27 -5.94 -10.13
C MET A 21 18.89 -6.67 -8.95
N VAL A 22 18.39 -7.86 -8.62
CA VAL A 22 18.76 -8.55 -7.38
C VAL A 22 19.56 -9.82 -7.69
N ASN A 23 20.72 -9.92 -7.05
CA ASN A 23 21.57 -11.10 -7.16
C ASN A 23 20.82 -12.34 -6.62
N THR A 24 21.07 -13.50 -7.22
CA THR A 24 20.48 -14.80 -6.84
C THR A 24 20.56 -15.12 -5.35
N LYS A 25 21.59 -14.62 -4.66
CA LYS A 25 21.81 -14.78 -3.21
C LYS A 25 20.68 -14.16 -2.35
N TYR A 26 19.98 -13.16 -2.86
CA TYR A 26 18.90 -12.45 -2.14
C TYR A 26 17.50 -12.79 -2.64
N ARG A 27 17.36 -13.89 -3.36
CA ARG A 27 16.10 -14.32 -3.97
C ARG A 27 14.99 -14.61 -2.95
N ASP A 28 15.36 -14.98 -1.74
CA ASP A 28 14.42 -15.22 -0.64
C ASP A 28 13.64 -13.96 -0.23
N GLY A 29 14.18 -12.77 -0.52
CA GLY A 29 13.49 -11.50 -0.30
C GLY A 29 12.34 -11.24 -1.27
N TYR A 30 12.25 -11.95 -2.40
CA TYR A 30 11.22 -11.71 -3.42
C TYR A 30 9.79 -11.83 -2.86
N ASN A 31 9.51 -12.90 -2.15
CA ASN A 31 8.19 -13.16 -1.60
C ASN A 31 7.76 -12.12 -0.55
N GLN A 32 8.72 -11.44 0.07
CA GLN A 32 8.45 -10.43 1.10
C GLN A 32 8.08 -9.08 0.49
N VAL A 33 8.46 -8.82 -0.76
CA VAL A 33 8.13 -7.57 -1.47
C VAL A 33 6.62 -7.34 -1.47
N LEU A 34 5.83 -8.37 -1.73
CA LEU A 34 4.38 -8.29 -1.73
C LEU A 34 3.82 -7.85 -0.37
N ILE A 35 4.29 -8.48 0.72
CA ILE A 35 3.85 -8.17 2.08
C ILE A 35 4.22 -6.73 2.45
N LEU A 36 5.46 -6.31 2.12
CA LEU A 36 5.92 -4.95 2.35
C LEU A 36 5.13 -3.92 1.54
N MET A 37 4.73 -4.22 0.31
CA MET A 37 3.91 -3.32 -0.49
C MET A 37 2.52 -3.12 0.12
N TYR A 38 1.90 -4.17 0.68
CA TYR A 38 0.66 -4.01 1.44
C TYR A 38 0.87 -3.21 2.73
N ALA A 39 1.99 -3.43 3.43
CA ALA A 39 2.34 -2.62 4.60
C ALA A 39 2.49 -1.13 4.23
N MET A 40 3.13 -0.82 3.10
CA MET A 40 3.26 0.56 2.60
C MET A 40 1.92 1.18 2.22
N LEU A 41 0.97 0.40 1.70
CA LEU A 41 -0.38 0.87 1.41
C LEU A 41 -1.08 1.38 2.69
N PHE A 42 -1.04 0.59 3.78
CA PHE A 42 -1.56 1.01 5.07
C PHE A 42 -0.79 2.20 5.65
N ARG A 43 0.55 2.24 5.50
CA ARG A 43 1.38 3.36 5.94
C ARG A 43 0.95 4.68 5.29
N VAL A 44 0.65 4.67 3.99
CA VAL A 44 0.16 5.86 3.29
C VAL A 44 -1.19 6.32 3.84
N LEU A 45 -2.13 5.39 4.07
CA LEU A 45 -3.42 5.71 4.68
C LEU A 45 -3.25 6.31 6.07
N VAL A 46 -2.37 5.73 6.89
CA VAL A 46 -2.00 6.25 8.20
C VAL A 46 -1.43 7.67 8.10
N GLY A 47 -0.62 7.95 7.08
CA GLY A 47 -0.08 9.29 6.80
C GLY A 47 -1.18 10.32 6.55
N LEU A 48 -2.20 9.98 5.76
CA LEU A 48 -3.36 10.85 5.52
C LEU A 48 -4.11 11.18 6.82
N TYR A 49 -4.33 10.20 7.68
CA TYR A 49 -4.94 10.45 8.99
C TYR A 49 -4.04 11.29 9.92
N SER A 50 -2.71 11.17 9.81
CA SER A 50 -1.79 12.03 10.54
C SER A 50 -1.98 13.50 10.19
N CYS A 51 -2.18 13.82 8.91
CA CYS A 51 -2.43 15.19 8.48
C CYS A 51 -3.71 15.78 9.13
N ILE A 52 -4.75 14.95 9.29
CA ILE A 52 -5.99 15.39 9.96
C ILE A 52 -5.75 15.68 11.44
N TYR A 53 -5.01 14.82 12.15
CA TYR A 53 -4.65 15.06 13.55
C TYR A 53 -3.83 16.35 13.74
N ILE A 54 -2.91 16.61 12.80
CA ILE A 54 -2.09 17.84 12.85
C ILE A 54 -2.98 19.06 12.61
N ALA A 55 -3.87 19.01 11.61
CA ALA A 55 -4.81 20.08 11.30
C ALA A 55 -5.76 20.38 12.46
N THR A 56 -6.14 19.36 13.24
CA THR A 56 -7.01 19.50 14.44
C THR A 56 -6.22 19.76 15.73
N LYS A 57 -4.92 20.09 15.63
CA LYS A 57 -4.01 20.34 16.77
C LYS A 57 -3.90 19.18 17.76
N GLN A 58 -4.12 17.95 17.31
CA GLN A 58 -4.05 16.73 18.13
C GLN A 58 -2.76 15.92 17.88
N SER A 59 -1.64 16.59 17.66
CA SER A 59 -0.33 15.98 17.34
C SER A 59 0.13 14.94 18.37
N LYS A 60 -0.27 15.08 19.65
CA LYS A 60 0.01 14.08 20.69
C LYS A 60 -0.52 12.70 20.33
N LYS A 61 -1.70 12.61 19.70
CA LYS A 61 -2.29 11.34 19.28
C LYS A 61 -1.49 10.65 18.17
N VAL A 62 -0.87 11.44 17.28
CA VAL A 62 0.05 10.90 16.25
C VAL A 62 1.24 10.22 16.93
N ALA A 63 1.83 10.87 17.94
CA ALA A 63 2.97 10.31 18.68
C ALA A 63 2.60 9.02 19.41
N TYR A 64 1.48 9.00 20.16
CA TYR A 64 1.04 7.80 20.90
C TYR A 64 0.72 6.63 19.97
N THR A 65 -0.04 6.85 18.89
CA THR A 65 -0.39 5.79 17.96
C THR A 65 0.82 5.26 17.19
N SER A 66 1.79 6.12 16.86
CA SER A 66 3.03 5.71 16.22
C SER A 66 3.94 4.94 17.19
N GLY A 67 4.03 5.39 18.46
CA GLY A 67 4.77 4.66 19.49
C GLY A 67 4.19 3.27 19.75
N ALA A 68 2.86 3.16 19.87
CA ALA A 68 2.20 1.87 20.02
C ALA A 68 2.46 0.94 18.84
N ALA A 69 2.40 1.46 17.61
CA ALA A 69 2.71 0.67 16.42
C ALA A 69 4.17 0.22 16.37
N ALA A 70 5.11 1.05 16.82
CA ALA A 70 6.53 0.68 16.91
C ALA A 70 6.75 -0.45 17.92
N ILE A 71 6.08 -0.40 19.07
CA ILE A 71 6.14 -1.48 20.08
C ILE A 71 5.57 -2.77 19.52
N ILE A 72 4.41 -2.71 18.84
CA ILE A 72 3.81 -3.89 18.20
C ILE A 72 4.75 -4.46 17.14
N ASN A 73 5.31 -3.62 16.29
CA ASN A 73 6.26 -4.06 15.25
C ASN A 73 7.43 -4.83 15.89
N LEU A 74 8.09 -4.21 16.86
CA LEU A 74 9.25 -4.81 17.53
C LEU A 74 8.88 -6.12 18.24
N THR A 75 7.74 -6.14 18.94
CA THR A 75 7.29 -7.32 19.68
C THR A 75 7.01 -8.49 18.72
N VAL A 76 6.26 -8.23 17.64
CA VAL A 76 5.94 -9.26 16.63
C VAL A 76 7.21 -9.74 15.94
N ASP A 77 8.12 -8.83 15.59
CA ASP A 77 9.38 -9.19 14.94
C ASP A 77 10.22 -10.10 15.84
N LEU A 78 10.46 -9.71 17.09
CA LEU A 78 11.24 -10.50 18.05
C LEU A 78 10.62 -11.87 18.37
N LEU A 79 9.30 -11.97 18.43
CA LEU A 79 8.62 -13.24 18.70
C LEU A 79 8.72 -14.22 17.54
N PHE A 80 8.70 -13.73 16.31
CA PHE A 80 8.60 -14.57 15.12
C PHE A 80 9.90 -14.72 14.34
N ILE A 81 10.93 -13.87 14.56
CA ILE A 81 12.18 -13.91 13.82
C ILE A 81 12.87 -15.28 13.87
N ASN A 82 12.83 -15.95 15.01
CA ASN A 82 13.44 -17.27 15.20
C ASN A 82 12.65 -18.41 14.51
N ARG A 83 11.38 -18.18 14.15
CA ARG A 83 10.52 -19.21 13.53
C ARG A 83 10.38 -19.04 12.03
N ILE A 84 10.19 -17.81 11.56
CA ILE A 84 9.91 -17.51 10.15
C ILE A 84 10.98 -16.60 9.51
N GLY A 85 12.08 -16.32 10.23
CA GLY A 85 13.21 -15.57 9.69
C GLY A 85 12.79 -14.20 9.13
N LEU A 86 13.23 -13.90 7.93
CA LEU A 86 13.03 -12.61 7.26
C LEU A 86 11.55 -12.24 7.05
N TYR A 87 10.64 -13.23 7.02
CA TYR A 87 9.18 -12.98 6.95
C TYR A 87 8.66 -12.28 8.21
N ALA A 88 9.31 -12.43 9.35
CA ALA A 88 8.90 -11.77 10.59
C ALA A 88 8.91 -10.26 10.43
N ALA A 89 9.96 -9.69 9.84
CA ALA A 89 10.11 -8.25 9.64
C ALA A 89 9.05 -7.65 8.69
N SER A 90 8.72 -8.35 7.62
CA SER A 90 7.68 -7.89 6.68
C SER A 90 6.27 -8.01 7.28
N LEU A 91 6.00 -9.11 7.99
CA LEU A 91 4.70 -9.37 8.62
C LEU A 91 4.47 -8.43 9.82
N SER A 92 5.51 -8.21 10.66
CA SER A 92 5.42 -7.28 11.79
C SER A 92 5.09 -5.86 11.33
N SER A 93 5.71 -5.42 10.24
CA SER A 93 5.44 -4.11 9.63
C SER A 93 4.00 -4.02 9.10
N LEU A 94 3.51 -5.06 8.44
CA LEU A 94 2.13 -5.10 7.95
C LEU A 94 1.12 -5.03 9.11
N ILE A 95 1.32 -5.84 10.16
CA ILE A 95 0.46 -5.86 11.35
C ILE A 95 0.48 -4.51 12.04
N ALA A 96 1.66 -3.91 12.26
CA ALA A 96 1.80 -2.64 12.95
C ALA A 96 1.07 -1.50 12.21
N PHE A 97 1.25 -1.38 10.89
CA PHE A 97 0.56 -0.37 10.11
C PHE A 97 -0.94 -0.61 9.98
N LEU A 98 -1.36 -1.88 9.89
CA LEU A 98 -2.78 -2.24 9.89
C LEU A 98 -3.46 -1.83 11.21
N VAL A 99 -2.86 -2.18 12.35
CA VAL A 99 -3.38 -1.84 13.68
C VAL A 99 -3.42 -0.31 13.84
N MET A 100 -2.36 0.39 13.47
CA MET A 100 -2.32 1.84 13.53
C MET A 100 -3.39 2.48 12.64
N PHE A 101 -3.62 1.94 11.43
CA PHE A 101 -4.68 2.39 10.55
C PHE A 101 -6.06 2.21 11.20
N ILE A 102 -6.33 1.04 11.76
CA ILE A 102 -7.63 0.75 12.41
C ILE A 102 -7.88 1.71 13.58
N ILE A 103 -6.89 1.91 14.45
CA ILE A 103 -7.01 2.83 15.61
C ILE A 103 -7.35 4.23 15.11
N ARG A 104 -6.58 4.77 14.16
CA ARG A 104 -6.79 6.12 13.63
C ARG A 104 -8.10 6.26 12.88
N TYR A 105 -8.48 5.26 12.09
CA TYR A 105 -9.74 5.24 11.37
C TYR A 105 -10.94 5.33 12.33
N VAL A 106 -10.95 4.49 13.37
CA VAL A 106 -12.04 4.46 14.36
C VAL A 106 -12.11 5.79 15.13
N GLU A 107 -10.98 6.32 15.54
CA GLU A 107 -10.92 7.54 16.33
C GLU A 107 -11.32 8.78 15.52
N ILE A 108 -10.79 8.94 14.32
CA ILE A 108 -11.11 10.08 13.46
C ILE A 108 -12.56 10.04 13.00
N ASN A 109 -13.08 8.84 12.72
CA ASN A 109 -14.45 8.69 12.26
C ASN A 109 -15.50 9.05 13.33
N ARG A 110 -15.08 9.08 14.61
CA ARG A 110 -15.92 9.60 15.72
C ARG A 110 -16.01 11.13 15.71
N THR A 111 -14.98 11.81 15.19
CA THR A 111 -14.88 13.28 15.23
C THR A 111 -15.22 13.91 13.88
N VAL A 112 -14.73 13.30 12.80
CA VAL A 112 -14.94 13.75 11.41
C VAL A 112 -15.53 12.58 10.62
N HIS A 113 -16.80 12.67 10.24
CA HIS A 113 -17.47 11.61 9.48
C HIS A 113 -16.87 11.46 8.09
N MET A 114 -15.76 10.74 7.99
CA MET A 114 -15.10 10.46 6.71
C MET A 114 -15.71 9.22 6.06
N ARG A 115 -16.44 9.40 4.97
CA ARG A 115 -16.99 8.29 4.20
C ARG A 115 -15.97 7.81 3.18
N ILE A 116 -15.32 6.69 3.47
CA ILE A 116 -14.58 5.95 2.43
C ILE A 116 -15.63 5.38 1.47
N LYS A 117 -15.49 5.70 0.18
CA LYS A 117 -16.36 5.08 -0.84
C LYS A 117 -16.14 3.56 -0.83
N ARG A 118 -17.14 2.82 -0.38
CA ARG A 118 -17.08 1.34 -0.28
C ARG A 118 -16.67 0.68 -1.60
N SER A 119 -17.12 1.23 -2.72
CA SER A 119 -16.73 0.73 -4.04
C SER A 119 -15.23 0.85 -4.32
N ALA A 120 -14.59 1.94 -3.88
CA ALA A 120 -13.14 2.12 -4.05
C ALA A 120 -12.34 1.16 -3.15
N ALA A 121 -12.80 0.90 -1.92
CA ALA A 121 -12.19 -0.08 -1.04
C ALA A 121 -12.32 -1.49 -1.59
N LEU A 122 -13.52 -1.88 -2.02
CA LEU A 122 -13.79 -3.20 -2.62
C LEU A 122 -12.96 -3.43 -3.89
N SER A 123 -12.91 -2.45 -4.81
CA SER A 123 -12.10 -2.59 -6.03
C SER A 123 -10.61 -2.74 -5.73
N SER A 124 -10.09 -2.05 -4.72
CA SER A 124 -8.69 -2.19 -4.31
C SER A 124 -8.41 -3.55 -3.66
N ILE A 125 -9.34 -4.08 -2.87
CA ILE A 125 -9.21 -5.42 -2.25
C ILE A 125 -9.22 -6.50 -3.34
N ILE A 126 -10.15 -6.44 -4.28
CA ILE A 126 -10.25 -7.39 -5.39
C ILE A 126 -8.98 -7.35 -6.24
N MET A 127 -8.52 -6.15 -6.60
CA MET A 127 -7.29 -5.97 -7.36
C MET A 127 -6.06 -6.51 -6.62
N GLY A 128 -5.97 -6.26 -5.31
CA GLY A 128 -4.93 -6.83 -4.47
C GLY A 128 -4.95 -8.36 -4.45
N ALA A 129 -6.11 -8.98 -4.33
CA ALA A 129 -6.25 -10.44 -4.37
C ALA A 129 -5.81 -11.04 -5.72
N ILE A 130 -6.19 -10.42 -6.83
CA ILE A 130 -5.78 -10.83 -8.18
C ILE A 130 -4.26 -10.74 -8.32
N LEU A 131 -3.66 -9.62 -7.88
CA LEU A 131 -2.22 -9.42 -7.94
C LEU A 131 -1.45 -10.40 -7.06
N THR A 132 -1.98 -10.73 -5.88
CA THR A 132 -1.37 -11.74 -5.01
C THR A 132 -1.32 -13.10 -5.72
N GLY A 133 -2.41 -13.53 -6.34
CA GLY A 133 -2.46 -14.77 -7.11
C GLY A 133 -1.50 -14.76 -8.30
N ALA A 134 -1.42 -13.66 -9.03
CA ALA A 134 -0.53 -13.51 -10.17
C ALA A 134 0.95 -13.45 -9.75
N PHE A 135 1.26 -12.80 -8.63
CA PHE A 135 2.62 -12.68 -8.10
C PHE A 135 3.24 -14.04 -7.73
N TYR A 136 2.44 -14.93 -7.12
CA TYR A 136 2.89 -16.28 -6.78
C TYR A 136 2.76 -17.28 -7.94
N SER A 137 2.20 -16.87 -9.07
CA SER A 137 2.17 -17.70 -10.26
C SER A 137 3.55 -17.73 -10.91
N ASN A 138 4.06 -18.94 -11.19
CA ASN A 138 5.33 -19.12 -11.90
C ASN A 138 5.21 -18.89 -13.42
N SER A 139 4.07 -18.40 -13.91
CA SER A 139 3.81 -18.18 -15.34
C SER A 139 4.02 -16.71 -15.70
N VAL A 140 5.02 -16.46 -16.55
CA VAL A 140 5.31 -15.13 -17.09
C VAL A 140 4.10 -14.53 -17.83
N MET A 141 3.28 -15.39 -18.44
CA MET A 141 2.07 -14.98 -19.15
C MET A 141 1.02 -14.41 -18.18
N ILE A 142 0.79 -15.07 -17.03
CA ILE A 142 -0.14 -14.60 -16.00
C ILE A 142 0.36 -13.28 -15.39
N GLN A 143 1.65 -13.17 -15.14
CA GLN A 143 2.28 -11.94 -14.62
C GLN A 143 2.16 -10.79 -15.63
N GLY A 144 2.33 -11.06 -16.93
CA GLY A 144 2.14 -10.07 -17.99
C GLY A 144 0.70 -9.58 -18.11
N ILE A 145 -0.27 -10.49 -18.01
CA ILE A 145 -1.70 -10.16 -18.00
C ILE A 145 -2.03 -9.32 -16.76
N ALA A 146 -1.52 -9.70 -15.59
CA ALA A 146 -1.71 -8.94 -14.35
C ALA A 146 -1.14 -7.53 -14.46
N LEU A 147 0.00 -7.35 -15.10
CA LEU A 147 0.58 -6.03 -15.36
C LEU A 147 -0.35 -5.17 -16.24
N ALA A 148 -0.84 -5.73 -17.34
CA ALA A 148 -1.76 -5.03 -18.24
C ALA A 148 -3.07 -4.63 -17.53
N VAL A 149 -3.65 -5.55 -16.74
CA VAL A 149 -4.85 -5.29 -15.93
C VAL A 149 -4.58 -4.21 -14.88
N THR A 150 -3.40 -4.20 -14.27
CA THR A 150 -3.02 -3.18 -13.27
C THR A 150 -2.89 -1.80 -13.90
N ILE A 151 -2.32 -1.69 -15.09
CA ILE A 151 -2.22 -0.43 -15.84
C ILE A 151 -3.64 0.06 -16.19
N GLY A 152 -4.49 -0.84 -16.71
CA GLY A 152 -5.90 -0.51 -17.01
C GLY A 152 -6.67 -0.04 -15.78
N TYR A 153 -6.50 -0.73 -14.65
CA TYR A 153 -7.08 -0.32 -13.37
C TYR A 153 -6.57 1.06 -12.92
N GLY A 154 -5.27 1.30 -13.05
CA GLY A 154 -4.65 2.59 -12.70
C GLY A 154 -5.25 3.75 -13.49
N ILE A 155 -5.41 3.59 -14.79
CA ILE A 155 -6.02 4.58 -15.68
C ILE A 155 -7.49 4.78 -15.31
N TRP A 156 -8.26 3.71 -15.16
CA TRP A 156 -9.68 3.78 -14.82
C TRP A 156 -9.92 4.39 -13.43
N ALA A 157 -9.18 3.96 -12.43
CA ALA A 157 -9.35 4.44 -11.05
C ALA A 157 -8.98 5.93 -10.88
N ASN A 158 -8.09 6.44 -11.74
CA ASN A 158 -7.61 7.82 -11.69
C ASN A 158 -8.04 8.66 -12.91
N ALA A 159 -9.04 8.19 -13.68
CA ALA A 159 -9.52 8.87 -14.90
C ALA A 159 -9.91 10.33 -14.66
N ASP A 160 -10.56 10.62 -13.53
CA ASP A 160 -10.95 11.99 -13.18
C ASP A 160 -9.74 12.92 -13.00
N LEU A 161 -8.67 12.42 -12.39
CA LEU A 161 -7.42 13.16 -12.21
C LEU A 161 -6.68 13.35 -13.52
N LEU A 162 -6.62 12.30 -14.34
CA LEU A 162 -5.99 12.39 -15.65
C LEU A 162 -6.68 13.42 -16.53
N ARG A 163 -8.00 13.47 -16.51
CA ARG A 163 -8.78 14.51 -17.24
C ARG A 163 -8.46 15.91 -16.73
N THR A 164 -8.44 16.09 -15.39
CA THR A 164 -8.11 17.39 -14.78
C THR A 164 -6.70 17.86 -15.16
N VAL A 165 -5.71 16.96 -15.11
CA VAL A 165 -4.32 17.27 -15.50
C VAL A 165 -4.23 17.61 -16.98
N LEU A 166 -4.89 16.83 -17.85
CA LEU A 166 -4.92 17.09 -19.29
C LEU A 166 -5.58 18.44 -19.61
N GLU A 167 -6.65 18.80 -18.93
CA GLU A 167 -7.30 20.10 -19.08
C GLU A 167 -6.41 21.26 -18.62
N MET A 168 -5.66 21.09 -17.51
CA MET A 168 -4.71 22.09 -17.04
C MET A 168 -3.54 22.29 -18.04
N VAL A 169 -2.98 21.19 -18.55
CA VAL A 169 -1.92 21.25 -19.55
C VAL A 169 -2.42 21.91 -20.85
N ARG A 170 -3.64 21.55 -21.29
CA ARG A 170 -4.25 22.15 -22.48
C ARG A 170 -4.51 23.65 -22.30
N LYS A 171 -4.96 24.08 -21.12
CA LYS A 171 -5.17 25.50 -20.81
C LYS A 171 -3.85 26.27 -20.65
N GLY A 172 -2.82 25.65 -20.06
CA GLY A 172 -1.50 26.26 -19.92
C GLY A 172 -0.66 26.27 -21.21
N ALA A 173 -1.03 25.48 -22.22
CA ALA A 173 -0.41 25.49 -23.54
C ALA A 173 -1.03 26.52 -24.52
N ILE A 174 -2.12 27.19 -24.11
CA ILE A 174 -2.86 28.17 -24.94
C ILE A 174 -2.65 29.61 -24.40
N GLY A 175 -1.97 29.80 -23.28
CA GLY A 175 -1.57 31.09 -22.73
C GLY A 175 -0.06 31.28 -22.80
#